data_0df9e08ec48b6c24dfd1f7d3bcea535e
#
_entry.id   0df9e08ec48b6c24dfd1f7d3bcea535e
#
_cell.length_a   1.000
_cell.length_b   1.000
_cell.length_c   1.000
_cell.angle_alpha   90.00
_cell.angle_beta   90.00
_cell.angle_gamma   90.00
#
_symmetry.space_group_name_H-M   'P 1'
#
loop_
_entity.id
_entity.type
_entity.pdbx_description
1 polymer ?
#
loop_
_entity_poly.entity_id
_entity_poly.type
_entity_poly.pdbx_seq_one_letter_code
_entity_poly.pdbx_strand_id
1 'polypeptide(L)'
;MNIPWLDWAKQIQAISQAGLEYGENGYDLERYEALRSISIEMMSYFSETPVDKVRELFASETGYATPKVDIRAVVLRENKMLLVKERADGAWSLPGGWADIGLTPSEVAVKETKEEAGYEVQPVRLLAVLDKKRHNHPPSPNHVYKIFILCELVGGEALEDGLETTGVGFFHESELPPLSVERNTADQIQLMFELARSTASQVLLD
;
A
#
# COMPACT_ATOMS: atom_id res chain seq x y z
N MET A 1 -4.76 4.68 16.48
CA MET A 1 -6.08 5.01 17.08
C MET A 1 -7.15 4.37 16.21
N ASN A 2 -7.99 3.50 16.77
CA ASN A 2 -9.09 2.92 15.99
C ASN A 2 -10.13 4.02 15.74
N ILE A 3 -10.44 4.28 14.47
CA ILE A 3 -11.40 5.31 14.03
C ILE A 3 -12.63 4.59 13.45
N PRO A 4 -13.61 4.19 14.28
CA PRO A 4 -14.71 3.34 13.85
C PRO A 4 -15.53 3.93 12.70
N TRP A 5 -15.71 5.26 12.66
CA TRP A 5 -16.49 5.92 11.61
C TRP A 5 -15.86 5.75 10.22
N LEU A 6 -14.52 5.72 10.12
CA LEU A 6 -13.80 5.50 8.85
C LEU A 6 -14.06 4.09 8.31
N ASP A 7 -14.06 3.10 9.20
CA ASP A 7 -14.37 1.72 8.82
C ASP A 7 -15.84 1.58 8.39
N TRP A 8 -16.76 2.25 9.09
CA TRP A 8 -18.18 2.27 8.72
C TRP A 8 -18.39 2.93 7.36
N ALA A 9 -17.76 4.09 7.10
CA ALA A 9 -17.86 4.76 5.81
C ALA A 9 -17.36 3.86 4.68
N LYS A 10 -16.22 3.19 4.84
CA LYS A 10 -15.69 2.23 3.86
C LYS A 10 -16.62 1.05 3.63
N GLN A 11 -17.20 0.47 4.68
CA GLN A 11 -18.13 -0.64 4.56
C GLN A 11 -19.42 -0.22 3.85
N ILE A 12 -19.99 0.94 4.21
CA ILE A 12 -21.17 1.49 3.55
C ILE A 12 -20.87 1.73 2.06
N GLN A 13 -19.72 2.33 1.74
CA GLN A 13 -19.31 2.55 0.35
C GLN A 13 -19.20 1.24 -0.43
N ALA A 14 -18.54 0.22 0.13
CA ALA A 14 -18.36 -1.08 -0.53
C ALA A 14 -19.70 -1.80 -0.79
N ILE A 15 -20.61 -1.78 0.19
CA ILE A 15 -21.97 -2.34 0.05
C ILE A 15 -22.74 -1.59 -1.02
N SER A 16 -22.69 -0.25 -1.00
CA SER A 16 -23.40 0.60 -1.96
C SER A 16 -22.89 0.39 -3.38
N GLN A 17 -21.56 0.35 -3.56
CA GLN A 17 -20.93 0.11 -4.86
C GLN A 17 -21.35 -1.23 -5.45
N ALA A 18 -21.31 -2.31 -4.66
CA ALA A 18 -21.76 -3.63 -5.11
C ALA A 18 -23.27 -3.65 -5.39
N GLY A 19 -24.08 -3.00 -4.55
CA GLY A 19 -25.51 -2.91 -4.75
C GLY A 19 -25.91 -2.13 -6.00
N LEU A 20 -25.19 -1.06 -6.34
CA LEU A 20 -25.41 -0.28 -7.57
C LEU A 20 -25.01 -1.04 -8.82
N GLU A 21 -23.99 -1.90 -8.73
CA GLU A 21 -23.52 -2.71 -9.88
C GLU A 21 -24.45 -3.89 -10.18
N TYR A 22 -24.91 -4.61 -9.13
CA TYR A 22 -25.61 -5.90 -9.28
C TYR A 22 -27.10 -5.82 -8.95
N GLY A 23 -27.59 -4.69 -8.43
CA GLY A 23 -29.00 -4.51 -8.10
C GLY A 23 -29.84 -4.31 -9.36
N GLU A 24 -31.00 -4.98 -9.41
CA GLU A 24 -31.94 -4.87 -10.54
C GLU A 24 -33.20 -4.06 -10.18
N ASN A 25 -33.51 -3.92 -8.89
CA ASN A 25 -34.71 -3.23 -8.42
C ASN A 25 -34.42 -1.71 -8.27
N GLY A 26 -35.21 -0.88 -8.94
CA GLY A 26 -35.05 0.58 -8.91
C GLY A 26 -35.09 1.19 -7.52
N TYR A 27 -35.96 0.69 -6.63
CA TYR A 27 -36.03 1.16 -5.25
C TYR A 27 -34.80 0.79 -4.43
N ASP A 28 -34.16 -0.35 -4.73
CA ASP A 28 -32.94 -0.75 -4.07
C ASP A 28 -31.75 0.05 -4.59
N LEU A 29 -31.70 0.34 -5.88
CA LEU A 29 -30.69 1.24 -6.47
C LEU A 29 -30.74 2.65 -5.85
N GLU A 30 -31.95 3.21 -5.66
CA GLU A 30 -32.10 4.50 -4.94
C GLU A 30 -31.57 4.44 -3.50
N ARG A 31 -31.81 3.32 -2.79
CA ARG A 31 -31.29 3.11 -1.42
C ARG A 31 -29.77 3.00 -1.40
N TYR A 32 -29.17 2.28 -2.36
CA TYR A 32 -27.73 2.17 -2.46
C TYR A 32 -27.08 3.51 -2.80
N GLU A 33 -27.68 4.33 -3.68
CA GLU A 33 -27.18 5.68 -3.95
C GLU A 33 -27.30 6.60 -2.72
N ALA A 34 -28.37 6.49 -1.95
CA ALA A 34 -28.52 7.22 -0.70
C ALA A 34 -27.43 6.80 0.33
N LEU A 35 -27.19 5.51 0.49
CA LEU A 35 -26.12 5.00 1.37
C LEU A 35 -24.72 5.46 0.91
N ARG A 36 -24.46 5.45 -0.40
CA ARG A 36 -23.23 5.97 -1.00
C ARG A 36 -23.04 7.45 -0.67
N SER A 37 -24.07 8.26 -0.81
CA SER A 37 -24.04 9.67 -0.46
C SER A 37 -23.75 9.90 1.02
N ILE A 38 -24.37 9.14 1.92
CA ILE A 38 -24.11 9.19 3.37
C ILE A 38 -22.64 8.86 3.67
N SER A 39 -22.08 7.82 3.02
CA SER A 39 -20.67 7.45 3.23
C SER A 39 -19.70 8.54 2.81
N ILE A 40 -20.00 9.22 1.69
CA ILE A 40 -19.21 10.35 1.18
C ILE A 40 -19.30 11.54 2.15
N GLU A 41 -20.50 11.87 2.64
CA GLU A 41 -20.70 12.94 3.61
C GLU A 41 -19.96 12.67 4.92
N MET A 42 -20.04 11.44 5.44
CA MET A 42 -19.27 11.02 6.62
C MET A 42 -17.76 11.21 6.40
N MET A 43 -17.24 10.76 5.27
CA MET A 43 -15.83 10.90 4.94
C MET A 43 -15.44 12.37 4.82
N SER A 44 -16.23 13.17 4.13
CA SER A 44 -16.02 14.62 3.96
C SER A 44 -16.00 15.36 5.30
N TYR A 45 -16.99 15.09 6.16
CA TYR A 45 -17.10 15.75 7.46
C TYR A 45 -15.90 15.48 8.36
N PHE A 46 -15.47 14.23 8.46
CA PHE A 46 -14.41 13.82 9.38
C PHE A 46 -12.99 14.01 8.82
N SER A 47 -12.83 14.11 7.50
CA SER A 47 -11.53 14.38 6.87
C SER A 47 -11.32 15.85 6.53
N GLU A 48 -12.35 16.70 6.76
CA GLU A 48 -12.36 18.11 6.34
C GLU A 48 -12.07 18.29 4.83
N THR A 49 -12.37 17.27 4.03
CA THR A 49 -12.15 17.26 2.59
C THR A 49 -13.46 17.59 1.86
N PRO A 50 -13.46 18.46 0.84
CA PRO A 50 -14.65 18.78 0.06
C PRO A 50 -15.35 17.54 -0.50
N VAL A 51 -16.70 17.52 -0.46
CA VAL A 51 -17.55 16.38 -0.88
C VAL A 51 -17.21 15.91 -2.29
N ASP A 52 -17.01 16.82 -3.24
CA ASP A 52 -16.69 16.47 -4.63
C ASP A 52 -15.35 15.74 -4.75
N LYS A 53 -14.36 16.18 -3.97
CA LYS A 53 -13.04 15.52 -3.93
C LYS A 53 -13.12 14.15 -3.27
N VAL A 54 -13.93 14.00 -2.21
CA VAL A 54 -14.18 12.70 -1.59
C VAL A 54 -14.90 11.77 -2.58
N ARG A 55 -15.90 12.27 -3.30
CA ARG A 55 -16.62 11.49 -4.32
C ARG A 55 -15.66 10.97 -5.39
N GLU A 56 -14.76 11.81 -5.88
CA GLU A 56 -13.75 11.45 -6.87
C GLU A 56 -12.75 10.39 -6.34
N LEU A 57 -12.21 10.60 -5.15
CA LEU A 57 -11.11 9.76 -4.62
C LEU A 57 -11.58 8.49 -3.91
N PHE A 58 -12.81 8.47 -3.39
CA PHE A 58 -13.31 7.41 -2.53
C PHE A 58 -14.46 6.62 -3.14
N ALA A 59 -15.27 7.24 -3.98
CA ALA A 59 -16.52 6.67 -4.48
C ALA A 59 -16.66 6.73 -6.02
N SER A 60 -15.57 6.86 -6.75
CA SER A 60 -15.56 6.90 -8.22
C SER A 60 -15.55 5.53 -8.89
N GLU A 61 -15.19 4.49 -8.16
CA GLU A 61 -15.11 3.13 -8.70
C GLU A 61 -16.49 2.49 -8.85
N THR A 62 -16.62 1.60 -9.84
CA THR A 62 -17.78 0.74 -10.10
C THR A 62 -17.39 -0.72 -9.95
N GLY A 63 -18.37 -1.63 -10.02
CA GLY A 63 -18.13 -3.05 -9.85
C GLY A 63 -17.99 -3.47 -8.39
N TYR A 64 -17.52 -4.70 -8.15
CA TYR A 64 -17.32 -5.22 -6.80
C TYR A 64 -16.14 -4.55 -6.12
N ALA A 65 -16.37 -3.95 -4.95
CA ALA A 65 -15.30 -3.30 -4.19
C ALA A 65 -14.30 -4.32 -3.65
N THR A 66 -13.03 -4.17 -4.02
CA THR A 66 -11.93 -5.02 -3.55
C THR A 66 -10.86 -4.18 -2.86
N PRO A 67 -10.07 -4.76 -1.94
CA PRO A 67 -8.88 -4.09 -1.42
C PRO A 67 -7.90 -3.75 -2.56
N LYS A 68 -7.24 -2.61 -2.44
CA LYS A 68 -6.05 -2.28 -3.24
C LYS A 68 -4.90 -3.18 -2.82
N VAL A 69 -4.03 -3.50 -3.75
CA VAL A 69 -2.83 -4.31 -3.51
C VAL A 69 -1.58 -3.44 -3.66
N ASP A 70 -0.76 -3.40 -2.62
CA ASP A 70 0.51 -2.67 -2.56
C ASP A 70 1.66 -3.67 -2.45
N ILE A 71 2.60 -3.64 -3.39
CA ILE A 71 3.75 -4.55 -3.45
C ILE A 71 5.00 -3.83 -2.98
N ARG A 72 5.76 -4.46 -2.08
CA ARG A 72 7.04 -3.93 -1.57
C ARG A 72 8.16 -4.93 -1.76
N ALA A 73 9.26 -4.49 -2.40
CA ALA A 73 10.47 -5.27 -2.51
C ALA A 73 11.32 -5.11 -1.23
N VAL A 74 11.75 -6.24 -0.68
CA VAL A 74 12.69 -6.31 0.45
C VAL A 74 14.04 -6.77 -0.08
N VAL A 75 15.01 -5.87 -0.12
CA VAL A 75 16.35 -6.12 -0.66
C VAL A 75 17.38 -5.89 0.43
N LEU A 76 18.18 -6.90 0.74
CA LEU A 76 19.27 -6.79 1.71
C LEU A 76 20.63 -6.84 1.02
N ARG A 77 21.53 -5.95 1.44
CA ARG A 77 22.95 -5.97 1.10
C ARG A 77 23.76 -5.70 2.36
N GLU A 78 24.68 -6.60 2.72
CA GLU A 78 25.54 -6.46 3.91
C GLU A 78 24.72 -6.18 5.19
N ASN A 79 23.62 -6.89 5.36
CA ASN A 79 22.70 -6.75 6.49
C ASN A 79 22.01 -5.37 6.62
N LYS A 80 21.97 -4.60 5.53
CA LYS A 80 21.27 -3.31 5.41
C LYS A 80 20.13 -3.44 4.39
N MET A 81 19.04 -2.80 4.66
CA MET A 81 17.83 -2.80 3.80
C MET A 81 17.85 -1.63 2.83
N LEU A 82 17.54 -1.91 1.57
CA LEU A 82 17.33 -0.89 0.55
C LEU A 82 16.07 -0.09 0.86
N LEU A 83 16.23 1.23 0.96
CA LEU A 83 15.12 2.16 1.03
C LEU A 83 15.30 3.24 -0.03
N VAL A 84 14.18 3.81 -0.46
CA VAL A 84 14.09 4.95 -1.37
C VAL A 84 13.50 6.15 -0.66
N LYS A 85 13.94 7.35 -1.01
CA LYS A 85 13.42 8.59 -0.43
C LYS A 85 12.30 9.13 -1.31
N GLU A 86 11.10 9.10 -0.80
CA GLU A 86 9.90 9.55 -1.49
C GLU A 86 9.93 11.05 -1.76
N ARG A 87 9.61 11.46 -2.98
CA ARG A 87 9.48 12.88 -3.35
C ARG A 87 8.26 13.53 -2.68
N ALA A 88 7.21 12.76 -2.47
CA ALA A 88 5.93 13.26 -1.97
C ALA A 88 5.99 13.80 -0.54
N ASP A 89 6.78 13.16 0.35
CA ASP A 89 6.86 13.54 1.78
C ASP A 89 8.30 13.67 2.30
N GLY A 90 9.31 13.40 1.46
CA GLY A 90 10.73 13.48 1.83
C GLY A 90 11.19 12.39 2.81
N ALA A 91 10.35 11.40 3.09
CA ALA A 91 10.63 10.29 4.00
C ALA A 91 10.99 9.01 3.23
N TRP A 92 11.42 7.96 3.94
CA TRP A 92 11.97 6.76 3.33
C TRP A 92 11.00 5.58 3.39
N SER A 93 10.99 4.76 2.35
CA SER A 93 10.18 3.54 2.25
C SER A 93 10.91 2.40 1.54
N LEU A 94 10.37 1.18 1.64
CA LEU A 94 10.76 0.10 0.74
C LEU A 94 10.34 0.45 -0.69
N PRO A 95 11.17 0.14 -1.71
CA PRO A 95 10.76 0.26 -3.10
C PRO A 95 9.47 -0.51 -3.36
N GLY A 96 8.55 0.08 -4.12
CA GLY A 96 7.29 -0.56 -4.46
C GLY A 96 6.10 0.38 -4.47
N GLY A 97 4.99 -0.09 -5.04
CA GLY A 97 3.78 0.68 -5.27
C GLY A 97 2.54 -0.17 -5.43
N TRP A 98 1.53 0.41 -6.04
CA TRP A 98 0.31 -0.31 -6.38
C TRP A 98 0.57 -1.41 -7.40
N ALA A 99 -0.12 -2.53 -7.24
CA ALA A 99 -0.04 -3.61 -8.22
C ALA A 99 -0.68 -3.18 -9.55
N ASP A 100 0.12 -3.13 -10.61
CA ASP A 100 -0.35 -2.83 -11.96
C ASP A 100 -1.13 -4.01 -12.56
N ILE A 101 -2.21 -3.68 -13.28
CA ILE A 101 -2.97 -4.69 -14.03
C ILE A 101 -2.08 -5.29 -15.11
N GLY A 102 -2.05 -6.61 -15.15
CA GLY A 102 -1.28 -7.39 -16.13
C GLY A 102 0.12 -7.79 -15.65
N LEU A 103 0.58 -7.29 -14.48
CA LEU A 103 1.83 -7.72 -13.86
C LEU A 103 1.57 -8.64 -12.68
N THR A 104 2.43 -9.63 -12.52
CA THR A 104 2.48 -10.44 -11.30
C THR A 104 3.10 -9.64 -10.13
N PRO A 105 2.85 -10.00 -8.87
CA PRO A 105 3.49 -9.34 -7.74
C PRO A 105 5.02 -9.30 -7.83
N SER A 106 5.62 -10.34 -8.37
CA SER A 106 7.08 -10.42 -8.59
C SER A 106 7.56 -9.41 -9.64
N GLU A 107 6.83 -9.29 -10.75
CA GLU A 107 7.16 -8.31 -11.81
C GLU A 107 7.00 -6.87 -11.31
N VAL A 108 5.98 -6.58 -10.51
CA VAL A 108 5.82 -5.26 -9.86
C VAL A 108 7.02 -4.96 -8.96
N ALA A 109 7.44 -5.89 -8.09
CA ALA A 109 8.58 -5.68 -7.21
C ALA A 109 9.88 -5.38 -8.00
N VAL A 110 10.11 -6.07 -9.12
CA VAL A 110 11.27 -5.84 -10.01
C VAL A 110 11.18 -4.48 -10.68
N LYS A 111 10.03 -4.17 -11.27
CA LYS A 111 9.76 -2.91 -11.97
C LYS A 111 9.98 -1.71 -11.05
N GLU A 112 9.29 -1.71 -9.90
CA GLU A 112 9.35 -0.61 -8.94
C GLU A 112 10.76 -0.42 -8.37
N THR A 113 11.48 -1.52 -8.05
CA THR A 113 12.88 -1.42 -7.59
C THR A 113 13.78 -0.80 -8.66
N LYS A 114 13.54 -1.11 -9.93
CA LYS A 114 14.31 -0.51 -11.03
C LYS A 114 13.98 0.96 -11.24
N GLU A 115 12.70 1.32 -11.22
CA GLU A 115 12.22 2.69 -11.46
C GLU A 115 12.56 3.64 -10.31
N GLU A 116 12.41 3.17 -9.05
CA GLU A 116 12.58 4.00 -7.87
C GLU A 116 14.02 4.00 -7.33
N ALA A 117 14.74 2.87 -7.44
CA ALA A 117 16.07 2.70 -6.86
C ALA A 117 17.19 2.56 -7.89
N GLY A 118 16.90 2.28 -9.17
CA GLY A 118 17.88 2.02 -10.23
C GLY A 118 18.51 0.63 -10.19
N TYR A 119 18.20 -0.16 -9.16
CA TYR A 119 18.75 -1.50 -8.98
C TYR A 119 17.96 -2.56 -9.75
N GLU A 120 18.67 -3.61 -10.17
CA GLU A 120 18.10 -4.81 -10.76
C GLU A 120 18.05 -5.91 -9.72
N VAL A 121 16.86 -6.51 -9.58
CA VAL A 121 16.61 -7.51 -8.54
C VAL A 121 15.94 -8.75 -9.11
N GLN A 122 16.15 -9.89 -8.46
CA GLN A 122 15.45 -11.13 -8.74
C GLN A 122 14.58 -11.51 -7.54
N PRO A 123 13.27 -11.73 -7.72
CA PRO A 123 12.40 -12.19 -6.65
C PRO A 123 12.82 -13.59 -6.17
N VAL A 124 12.89 -13.75 -4.84
CA VAL A 124 13.31 -15.01 -4.20
C VAL A 124 12.11 -15.72 -3.57
N ARG A 125 11.36 -15.01 -2.73
CA ARG A 125 10.19 -15.57 -2.05
C ARG A 125 9.27 -14.51 -1.47
N LEU A 126 8.03 -14.90 -1.25
CA LEU A 126 7.08 -14.12 -0.47
C LEU A 126 7.48 -14.14 1.01
N LEU A 127 7.50 -12.98 1.66
CA LEU A 127 7.76 -12.83 3.09
C LEU A 127 6.45 -12.70 3.89
N ALA A 128 5.55 -11.82 3.44
CA ALA A 128 4.33 -11.54 4.15
C ALA A 128 3.21 -11.02 3.25
N VAL A 129 1.97 -11.27 3.66
CA VAL A 129 0.75 -10.58 3.19
C VAL A 129 0.07 -9.97 4.40
N LEU A 130 0.05 -8.64 4.48
CA LEU A 130 -0.42 -7.91 5.65
C LEU A 130 -1.58 -6.98 5.31
N ASP A 131 -2.59 -6.94 6.16
CA ASP A 131 -3.64 -5.92 6.11
C ASP A 131 -3.10 -4.59 6.70
N LYS A 132 -2.97 -3.56 5.87
CA LYS A 132 -2.47 -2.23 6.28
C LYS A 132 -3.13 -1.74 7.57
N LYS A 133 -4.42 -2.01 7.77
CA LYS A 133 -5.19 -1.59 8.93
C LYS A 133 -4.67 -2.16 10.25
N ARG A 134 -4.03 -3.32 10.24
CA ARG A 134 -3.53 -4.02 11.44
C ARG A 134 -2.15 -3.54 11.90
N HIS A 135 -1.46 -2.70 11.14
CA HIS A 135 -0.06 -2.33 11.31
C HIS A 135 0.18 -0.83 11.47
N ASN A 136 -0.38 -0.19 12.48
CA ASN A 136 -0.08 1.18 12.96
C ASN A 136 0.14 2.25 11.87
N HIS A 137 -0.43 2.07 10.67
CA HIS A 137 -0.43 3.10 9.64
C HIS A 137 -1.40 4.23 9.98
N PRO A 138 -1.19 5.43 9.44
CA PRO A 138 -2.19 6.48 9.46
C PRO A 138 -3.52 6.01 8.83
N PRO A 139 -4.65 6.60 9.24
CA PRO A 139 -5.95 6.32 8.63
C PRO A 139 -5.92 6.58 7.12
N SER A 140 -6.45 5.65 6.34
CA SER A 140 -6.47 5.73 4.88
C SER A 140 -7.88 5.44 4.35
N PRO A 141 -8.35 6.13 3.29
CA PRO A 141 -9.64 5.85 2.68
C PRO A 141 -9.70 4.46 2.04
N ASN A 142 -8.57 3.92 1.61
CA ASN A 142 -8.50 2.62 0.98
C ASN A 142 -8.30 1.48 1.99
N HIS A 143 -8.92 0.33 1.72
CA HIS A 143 -8.49 -0.94 2.30
C HIS A 143 -7.35 -1.48 1.46
N VAL A 144 -6.23 -1.85 2.09
CA VAL A 144 -5.00 -2.20 1.38
C VAL A 144 -4.40 -3.48 1.94
N TYR A 145 -4.12 -4.44 1.07
CA TYR A 145 -3.23 -5.56 1.36
C TYR A 145 -1.83 -5.24 0.87
N LYS A 146 -0.85 -5.43 1.76
CA LYS A 146 0.58 -5.21 1.47
C LYS A 146 1.26 -6.56 1.29
N ILE A 147 1.90 -6.74 0.14
CA ILE A 147 2.66 -7.95 -0.20
C ILE A 147 4.14 -7.60 -0.16
N PHE A 148 4.91 -8.31 0.69
CA PHE A 148 6.34 -8.12 0.84
C PHE A 148 7.10 -9.28 0.20
N ILE A 149 7.97 -8.96 -0.76
CA ILE A 149 8.72 -9.94 -1.55
C ILE A 149 10.21 -9.76 -1.29
N LEU A 150 10.85 -10.82 -0.81
CA LEU A 150 12.32 -10.86 -0.73
C LEU A 150 12.88 -10.91 -2.15
N CYS A 151 13.78 -9.98 -2.45
CA CYS A 151 14.48 -9.92 -3.71
C CYS A 151 15.99 -9.91 -3.48
N GLU A 152 16.71 -10.58 -4.35
CA GLU A 152 18.17 -10.57 -4.42
C GLU A 152 18.64 -9.50 -5.38
N LEU A 153 19.65 -8.73 -4.98
CA LEU A 153 20.29 -7.73 -5.83
C LEU A 153 21.17 -8.42 -6.87
N VAL A 154 20.90 -8.21 -8.14
CA VAL A 154 21.64 -8.84 -9.25
C VAL A 154 22.40 -7.84 -10.11
N GLY A 155 22.13 -6.53 -10.01
CA GLY A 155 22.81 -5.51 -10.79
C GLY A 155 22.24 -4.11 -10.60
N GLY A 156 22.61 -3.21 -11.49
CA GLY A 156 22.18 -1.82 -11.48
C GLY A 156 23.00 -0.94 -10.55
N GLU A 157 22.70 0.34 -10.59
CA GLU A 157 23.33 1.39 -9.76
C GLU A 157 22.24 2.25 -9.13
N ALA A 158 22.56 2.87 -7.98
CA ALA A 158 21.63 3.73 -7.28
C ALA A 158 21.18 4.90 -8.16
N LEU A 159 19.89 5.15 -8.24
CA LEU A 159 19.32 6.29 -8.94
C LEU A 159 19.38 7.51 -8.02
N GLU A 160 20.12 8.56 -8.41
CA GLU A 160 20.26 9.77 -7.57
C GLU A 160 18.99 10.59 -7.53
N ASP A 161 18.23 10.67 -8.64
CA ASP A 161 16.99 11.47 -8.76
C ASP A 161 16.06 10.85 -9.80
N GLY A 162 14.98 10.24 -9.33
CA GLY A 162 13.94 9.60 -10.14
C GLY A 162 12.68 10.46 -10.28
N LEU A 163 11.65 9.93 -10.95
CA LEU A 163 10.36 10.61 -11.07
C LEU A 163 9.66 10.72 -9.70
N GLU A 164 9.65 9.65 -8.92
CA GLU A 164 8.94 9.55 -7.65
C GLU A 164 9.86 9.61 -6.43
N THR A 165 11.16 9.38 -6.62
CA THR A 165 12.15 9.29 -5.54
C THR A 165 13.27 10.31 -5.71
N THR A 166 13.87 10.75 -4.60
CA THR A 166 14.94 11.76 -4.54
C THR A 166 16.20 11.25 -3.88
N GLY A 167 16.28 9.96 -3.61
CA GLY A 167 17.46 9.33 -3.03
C GLY A 167 17.26 7.85 -2.78
N VAL A 168 18.37 7.14 -2.74
CA VAL A 168 18.43 5.69 -2.56
C VAL A 168 19.52 5.36 -1.54
N GLY A 169 19.26 4.45 -0.62
CA GLY A 169 20.26 4.07 0.39
C GLY A 169 20.00 2.72 1.02
N PHE A 170 21.06 2.17 1.61
CA PHE A 170 20.98 0.95 2.42
C PHE A 170 21.17 1.29 3.89
N PHE A 171 20.19 0.92 4.72
CA PHE A 171 20.13 1.30 6.13
C PHE A 171 20.14 0.08 7.03
N HIS A 172 20.87 0.19 8.15
CA HIS A 172 20.85 -0.82 9.20
C HIS A 172 19.57 -0.71 10.04
N GLU A 173 19.07 -1.82 10.56
CA GLU A 173 17.84 -1.84 11.35
C GLU A 173 17.85 -0.93 12.59
N SER A 174 19.04 -0.67 13.16
CA SER A 174 19.22 0.24 14.31
C SER A 174 19.36 1.71 13.91
N GLU A 175 19.48 2.02 12.62
CA GLU A 175 19.77 3.36 12.09
C GLU A 175 18.83 3.72 10.95
N LEU A 176 17.53 3.42 11.13
CA LEU A 176 16.53 3.74 10.13
C LEU A 176 16.33 5.26 10.02
N PRO A 177 16.25 5.80 8.81
CA PRO A 177 15.92 7.20 8.58
C PRO A 177 14.43 7.47 8.90
N PRO A 178 13.97 8.72 8.90
CA PRO A 178 12.54 9.03 9.00
C PRO A 178 11.74 8.31 7.91
N LEU A 179 10.77 7.48 8.32
CA LEU A 179 10.01 6.62 7.41
C LEU A 179 8.73 7.28 6.91
N SER A 180 8.38 7.02 5.65
CA SER A 180 7.06 7.29 5.06
C SER A 180 6.03 6.32 5.66
N VAL A 181 5.44 6.73 6.80
CA VAL A 181 4.52 5.88 7.59
C VAL A 181 3.24 5.51 6.84
N GLU A 182 2.88 6.24 5.80
CA GLU A 182 1.80 5.85 4.88
C GLU A 182 2.17 4.60 4.09
N ARG A 183 3.46 4.39 3.81
CA ARG A 183 3.99 3.29 3.02
C ARG A 183 4.50 2.14 3.89
N ASN A 184 5.38 2.44 4.84
CA ASN A 184 5.94 1.42 5.74
C ASN A 184 6.10 1.98 7.16
N THR A 185 5.71 1.22 8.15
CA THR A 185 5.99 1.53 9.57
C THR A 185 7.34 0.95 10.00
N ALA A 186 7.90 1.47 11.08
CA ALA A 186 9.15 0.94 11.64
C ALA A 186 9.00 -0.54 12.04
N ASP A 187 7.88 -0.91 12.64
CA ASP A 187 7.58 -2.30 13.03
C ASP A 187 7.57 -3.24 11.80
N GLN A 188 7.02 -2.77 10.68
CA GLN A 188 7.04 -3.55 9.43
C GLN A 188 8.46 -3.71 8.87
N ILE A 189 9.27 -2.65 8.88
CA ILE A 189 10.68 -2.75 8.44
C ILE A 189 11.46 -3.73 9.31
N GLN A 190 11.30 -3.67 10.63
CA GLN A 190 11.92 -4.61 11.57
C GLN A 190 11.48 -6.05 11.28
N LEU A 191 10.20 -6.27 11.12
CA LEU A 191 9.63 -7.56 10.75
C LEU A 191 10.21 -8.09 9.43
N MET A 192 10.41 -7.23 8.43
CA MET A 192 11.02 -7.63 7.16
C MET A 192 12.50 -8.02 7.31
N PHE A 193 13.25 -7.37 8.21
CA PHE A 193 14.62 -7.82 8.55
C PHE A 193 14.62 -9.23 9.15
N GLU A 194 13.73 -9.49 10.10
CA GLU A 194 13.62 -10.81 10.74
C GLU A 194 13.25 -11.90 9.74
N LEU A 195 12.21 -11.66 8.94
CA LEU A 195 11.74 -12.62 7.95
C LEU A 195 12.78 -12.85 6.83
N ALA A 196 13.46 -11.80 6.37
CA ALA A 196 14.46 -11.92 5.30
C ALA A 196 15.69 -12.73 5.74
N ARG A 197 16.09 -12.62 7.02
CA ARG A 197 17.21 -13.40 7.59
C ARG A 197 16.84 -14.82 7.95
N SER A 198 15.55 -15.10 8.13
CA SER A 198 15.08 -16.43 8.48
C SER A 198 15.29 -17.40 7.31
N THR A 199 15.87 -18.55 7.61
CA THR A 199 15.96 -19.68 6.67
C THR A 199 14.65 -20.48 6.57
N ALA A 200 13.70 -20.19 7.45
CA ALA A 200 12.37 -20.81 7.41
C ALA A 200 11.60 -20.30 6.17
N SER A 201 10.95 -21.21 5.47
CA SER A 201 10.08 -20.88 4.34
C SER A 201 8.69 -20.35 4.75
N GLN A 202 8.53 -19.99 6.03
CA GLN A 202 7.26 -19.51 6.56
C GLN A 202 6.93 -18.13 6.02
N VAL A 203 5.72 -18.01 5.47
CA VAL A 203 5.12 -16.72 5.06
C VAL A 203 4.25 -16.23 6.21
N LEU A 204 4.40 -14.96 6.57
CA LEU A 204 3.52 -14.34 7.55
C LEU A 204 2.22 -13.87 6.87
N LEU A 205 1.11 -14.22 7.49
CA LEU A 205 -0.22 -13.82 7.05
C LEU A 205 -1.01 -13.29 8.25
N ASP A 206 -1.69 -12.15 8.10
CA ASP A 206 -2.61 -11.61 9.11
C ASP A 206 -3.87 -12.44 9.27
#